data_29a7a862733bb34ac9c0d67d60157472
#
_entry.id   29a7a862733bb34ac9c0d67d60157472
#
_cell.length_a   1.000
_cell.length_b   1.000
_cell.length_c   1.000
_cell.angle_alpha   90.00
_cell.angle_beta   90.00
_cell.angle_gamma   90.00
#
_symmetry.space_group_name_H-M   'P 1'
#
loop_
_entity.id
_entity.type
_entity.pdbx_description
1 polymer ?
#
loop_
_entity_poly.entity_id
_entity_poly.type
_entity_poly.pdbx_seq_one_letter_code
_entity_poly.pdbx_strand_id
1 'polypeptide(L)'
;MLDQLDPPAVTQDDSETLSENVFRRIQAAIVKGEIAPGSKISEPELARTYGISRGPLREAIHRLEGQRLLVRVPHVGARVVSLSHAELIELYEIRESLEGMACRLAAERMTNEEIDELRRVLDTHERDAAFQAGVGYYQQEGDFDFHYRIIQGAGNRTLTQMLCGELYQLVRMYRIQFSATPNRPHQAFAEHHRILDAIADRDGELAELLMRRHIGASKRNIARHYQDGAQQTATPRGES
;
A
#
# COMPACT_ATOMS: atom_id res chain seq x y z
N MET A 1 5.78 -24.12 -0.78
CA MET A 1 5.88 -23.16 0.32
C MET A 1 4.57 -22.40 0.53
N LEU A 2 3.42 -22.99 0.20
CA LEU A 2 2.07 -22.47 0.42
C LEU A 2 1.30 -23.34 1.45
N ASP A 3 2.02 -24.23 2.17
CA ASP A 3 1.44 -25.25 3.07
C ASP A 3 1.15 -24.71 4.48
N GLN A 4 1.28 -23.39 4.73
CA GLN A 4 1.07 -22.77 6.05
C GLN A 4 -0.05 -21.70 6.06
N LEU A 5 -0.93 -21.69 5.07
CA LEU A 5 -2.14 -20.88 5.17
C LEU A 5 -3.21 -21.70 5.89
N ASP A 6 -3.32 -21.54 7.20
CA ASP A 6 -4.45 -22.04 7.97
C ASP A 6 -5.75 -21.49 7.37
N PRO A 7 -6.77 -22.34 7.11
CA PRO A 7 -8.06 -21.85 6.67
C PRO A 7 -8.69 -21.07 7.85
N PRO A 8 -8.80 -19.72 7.76
CA PRO A 8 -9.47 -18.97 8.80
C PRO A 8 -10.96 -19.28 8.80
N ALA A 9 -11.54 -19.31 10.01
CA ALA A 9 -12.94 -19.51 10.27
C ALA A 9 -13.81 -18.58 9.40
N VAL A 10 -14.80 -19.18 8.74
CA VAL A 10 -15.81 -18.50 7.93
C VAL A 10 -16.75 -17.75 8.88
N THR A 11 -16.48 -16.47 9.14
CA THR A 11 -17.51 -15.55 9.59
C THR A 11 -18.20 -15.03 8.34
N GLN A 12 -19.36 -15.61 8.00
CA GLN A 12 -20.23 -15.14 6.92
C GLN A 12 -20.83 -13.81 7.34
N ASP A 13 -20.42 -12.75 6.67
CA ASP A 13 -21.26 -11.58 6.46
C ASP A 13 -22.17 -11.95 5.29
N ASP A 14 -23.47 -12.12 5.54
CA ASP A 14 -24.46 -12.72 4.60
C ASP A 14 -24.73 -11.88 3.33
N SER A 15 -23.97 -10.80 3.08
CA SER A 15 -24.12 -9.92 1.92
C SER A 15 -22.98 -10.03 0.89
N GLU A 16 -21.86 -10.67 1.23
CA GLU A 16 -20.66 -10.71 0.38
C GLU A 16 -20.64 -11.94 -0.52
N THR A 17 -20.42 -11.74 -1.84
CA THR A 17 -20.30 -12.87 -2.76
C THR A 17 -19.03 -13.67 -2.49
N LEU A 18 -19.04 -14.97 -2.78
CA LEU A 18 -17.88 -15.84 -2.65
C LEU A 18 -16.66 -15.31 -3.44
N SER A 19 -16.90 -14.72 -4.61
CA SER A 19 -15.87 -14.07 -5.44
C SER A 19 -15.25 -12.86 -4.73
N GLU A 20 -16.08 -12.03 -4.09
CA GLU A 20 -15.63 -10.86 -3.34
C GLU A 20 -14.74 -11.25 -2.14
N ASN A 21 -15.19 -12.22 -1.35
CA ASN A 21 -14.45 -12.74 -0.19
C ASN A 21 -13.07 -13.25 -0.61
N VAL A 22 -13.02 -14.09 -1.66
CA VAL A 22 -11.76 -14.64 -2.16
C VAL A 22 -10.86 -13.56 -2.73
N PHE A 23 -11.42 -12.60 -3.49
CA PHE A 23 -10.68 -11.45 -3.99
C PHE A 23 -9.99 -10.69 -2.84
N ARG A 24 -10.73 -10.31 -1.79
CA ARG A 24 -10.18 -9.59 -0.63
C ARG A 24 -9.11 -10.38 0.11
N ARG A 25 -9.29 -11.69 0.28
CA ARG A 25 -8.33 -12.55 0.96
C ARG A 25 -7.01 -12.68 0.19
N ILE A 26 -7.07 -12.89 -1.13
CA ILE A 26 -5.86 -12.93 -1.97
C ILE A 26 -5.19 -11.55 -2.00
N GLN A 27 -5.96 -10.48 -2.14
CA GLN A 27 -5.47 -9.10 -2.08
C GLN A 27 -4.70 -8.85 -0.77
N ALA A 28 -5.31 -9.16 0.36
CA ALA A 28 -4.69 -8.96 1.68
C ALA A 28 -3.40 -9.78 1.83
N ALA A 29 -3.39 -11.05 1.38
CA ALA A 29 -2.22 -11.91 1.44
C ALA A 29 -1.05 -11.36 0.57
N ILE A 30 -1.35 -10.83 -0.61
CA ILE A 30 -0.35 -10.18 -1.47
C ILE A 30 0.16 -8.90 -0.82
N VAL A 31 -0.73 -8.02 -0.38
CA VAL A 31 -0.37 -6.72 0.20
C VAL A 31 0.46 -6.86 1.48
N LYS A 32 0.15 -7.85 2.31
CA LYS A 32 0.91 -8.18 3.53
C LYS A 32 2.22 -8.94 3.26
N GLY A 33 2.46 -9.39 2.02
CA GLY A 33 3.65 -10.16 1.66
C GLY A 33 3.60 -11.65 2.00
N GLU A 34 2.45 -12.18 2.45
CA GLU A 34 2.21 -13.61 2.67
C GLU A 34 2.35 -14.38 1.34
N ILE A 35 1.91 -13.76 0.24
CA ILE A 35 2.24 -14.18 -1.12
C ILE A 35 3.27 -13.17 -1.65
N ALA A 36 4.52 -13.60 -1.73
CA ALA A 36 5.64 -12.71 -2.03
C ALA A 36 5.59 -12.13 -3.46
N PRO A 37 6.12 -10.90 -3.70
CA PRO A 37 6.31 -10.36 -5.04
C PRO A 37 7.05 -11.35 -5.97
N GLY A 38 6.63 -11.44 -7.23
CA GLY A 38 7.16 -12.37 -8.23
C GLY A 38 6.66 -13.82 -8.10
N SER A 39 5.94 -14.17 -7.03
CA SER A 39 5.38 -15.52 -6.85
C SER A 39 4.37 -15.87 -7.94
N LYS A 40 4.42 -17.11 -8.42
CA LYS A 40 3.41 -17.64 -9.35
C LYS A 40 2.12 -17.93 -8.61
N ILE A 41 1.00 -17.53 -9.19
CA ILE A 41 -0.35 -17.84 -8.72
C ILE A 41 -0.80 -19.15 -9.34
N SER A 42 -1.02 -20.15 -8.50
CA SER A 42 -1.57 -21.45 -8.92
C SER A 42 -3.08 -21.46 -8.77
N GLU A 43 -3.83 -21.24 -9.87
CA GLU A 43 -5.30 -21.31 -9.85
C GLU A 43 -5.84 -22.63 -9.23
N PRO A 44 -5.31 -23.83 -9.57
CA PRO A 44 -5.79 -25.07 -8.97
C PRO A 44 -5.54 -25.17 -7.47
N GLU A 45 -4.43 -24.62 -6.99
CA GLU A 45 -4.06 -24.64 -5.58
C GLU A 45 -4.94 -23.67 -4.79
N LEU A 46 -5.09 -22.41 -5.26
CA LEU A 46 -5.97 -21.43 -4.65
C LEU A 46 -7.44 -21.89 -4.64
N ALA A 47 -7.91 -22.52 -5.72
CA ALA A 47 -9.26 -23.08 -5.75
C ALA A 47 -9.49 -24.13 -4.66
N ARG A 48 -8.50 -24.99 -4.41
CA ARG A 48 -8.53 -25.98 -3.30
C ARG A 48 -8.45 -25.30 -1.93
N THR A 49 -7.51 -24.37 -1.75
CA THR A 49 -7.29 -23.67 -0.47
C THR A 49 -8.52 -22.88 -0.04
N TYR A 50 -9.20 -22.23 -0.98
CA TYR A 50 -10.39 -21.43 -0.69
C TYR A 50 -11.72 -22.17 -0.86
N GLY A 51 -11.69 -23.44 -1.29
CA GLY A 51 -12.89 -24.27 -1.45
C GLY A 51 -13.86 -23.75 -2.51
N ILE A 52 -13.36 -23.13 -3.60
CA ILE A 52 -14.18 -22.49 -4.62
C ILE A 52 -13.99 -23.09 -6.01
N SER A 53 -14.97 -22.87 -6.89
CA SER A 53 -14.85 -23.23 -8.30
C SER A 53 -13.94 -22.26 -9.07
N ARG A 54 -13.53 -22.66 -10.28
CA ARG A 54 -12.61 -21.88 -11.12
C ARG A 54 -13.19 -20.54 -11.59
N GLY A 55 -14.53 -20.43 -11.73
CA GLY A 55 -15.18 -19.20 -12.21
C GLY A 55 -14.94 -18.00 -11.27
N PRO A 56 -15.42 -18.05 -10.02
CA PRO A 56 -15.19 -17.00 -9.02
C PRO A 56 -13.71 -16.68 -8.81
N LEU A 57 -12.83 -17.70 -8.85
CA LEU A 57 -11.39 -17.47 -8.71
C LEU A 57 -10.80 -16.68 -9.87
N ARG A 58 -11.18 -16.99 -11.11
CA ARG A 58 -10.71 -16.24 -12.29
C ARG A 58 -11.18 -14.79 -12.29
N GLU A 59 -12.42 -14.55 -11.84
CA GLU A 59 -12.93 -13.21 -11.65
C GLU A 59 -12.10 -12.44 -10.63
N ALA A 60 -11.81 -13.03 -9.47
CA ALA A 60 -10.94 -12.45 -8.45
C ALA A 60 -9.53 -12.14 -9.01
N ILE A 61 -8.92 -13.07 -9.74
CA ILE A 61 -7.61 -12.87 -10.38
C ILE A 61 -7.66 -11.73 -11.40
N HIS A 62 -8.68 -11.64 -12.23
CA HIS A 62 -8.83 -10.54 -13.19
C HIS A 62 -8.95 -9.18 -12.52
N ARG A 63 -9.67 -9.08 -11.42
CA ARG A 63 -9.76 -7.85 -10.61
C ARG A 63 -8.40 -7.47 -10.01
N LEU A 64 -7.63 -8.45 -9.51
CA LEU A 64 -6.27 -8.22 -9.00
C LEU A 64 -5.30 -7.77 -10.11
N GLU A 65 -5.47 -8.26 -11.35
CA GLU A 65 -4.76 -7.75 -12.53
C GLU A 65 -5.12 -6.27 -12.79
N GLY A 66 -6.41 -5.92 -12.69
CA GLY A 66 -6.88 -4.52 -12.80
C GLY A 66 -6.31 -3.57 -11.74
N GLN A 67 -6.00 -4.09 -10.55
CA GLN A 67 -5.33 -3.35 -9.47
C GLN A 67 -3.79 -3.39 -9.54
N ARG A 68 -3.23 -3.93 -10.61
CA ARG A 68 -1.79 -4.09 -10.81
C ARG A 68 -1.07 -4.89 -9.71
N LEU A 69 -1.82 -5.70 -8.95
CA LEU A 69 -1.22 -6.65 -7.99
C LEU A 69 -0.76 -7.94 -8.66
N LEU A 70 -1.42 -8.32 -9.74
CA LEU A 70 -1.03 -9.47 -10.56
C LEU A 70 -0.71 -9.04 -11.99
N VAL A 71 0.18 -9.78 -12.62
CA VAL A 71 0.51 -9.66 -14.04
C VAL A 71 0.41 -11.04 -14.70
N ARG A 72 -0.14 -11.09 -15.90
CA ARG A 72 -0.21 -12.32 -16.68
C ARG A 72 1.05 -12.47 -17.55
N VAL A 73 1.80 -13.54 -17.30
CA VAL A 73 3.00 -13.87 -18.06
C VAL A 73 2.65 -14.98 -19.06
N PRO A 74 2.90 -14.80 -20.37
CA PRO A 74 2.62 -15.81 -21.38
C PRO A 74 3.25 -17.17 -21.01
N HIS A 75 2.50 -18.25 -21.19
CA HIS A 75 2.91 -19.63 -20.88
C HIS A 75 3.23 -19.95 -19.40
N VAL A 76 3.23 -18.96 -18.50
CA VAL A 76 3.49 -19.14 -17.07
C VAL A 76 2.24 -19.00 -16.23
N GLY A 77 1.34 -18.10 -16.62
CA GLY A 77 0.12 -17.76 -15.88
C GLY A 77 0.24 -16.45 -15.09
N ALA A 78 -0.62 -16.27 -14.09
CA ALA A 78 -0.60 -15.09 -13.24
C ALA A 78 0.59 -15.12 -12.25
N ARG A 79 1.19 -13.96 -12.03
CA ARG A 79 2.23 -13.74 -11.02
C ARG A 79 1.96 -12.48 -10.22
N VAL A 80 2.36 -12.46 -8.95
CA VAL A 80 2.39 -11.22 -8.16
C VAL A 80 3.39 -10.25 -8.80
N VAL A 81 2.99 -8.99 -8.95
CA VAL A 81 3.85 -7.95 -9.50
C VAL A 81 5.10 -7.80 -8.62
N SER A 82 6.25 -7.70 -9.28
CA SER A 82 7.53 -7.43 -8.62
C SER A 82 8.23 -6.35 -9.43
N LEU A 83 8.23 -5.13 -8.89
CA LEU A 83 8.89 -4.00 -9.51
C LEU A 83 10.39 -4.08 -9.26
N SER A 84 11.17 -3.81 -10.29
CA SER A 84 12.60 -3.52 -10.15
C SER A 84 12.80 -2.23 -9.34
N HIS A 85 14.02 -2.02 -8.86
CA HIS A 85 14.37 -0.78 -8.17
C HIS A 85 14.05 0.46 -9.03
N ALA A 86 14.38 0.44 -10.32
CA ALA A 86 14.12 1.55 -11.23
C ALA A 86 12.61 1.83 -11.35
N GLU A 87 11.79 0.82 -11.64
CA GLU A 87 10.33 0.96 -11.74
C GLU A 87 9.69 1.45 -10.44
N LEU A 88 10.23 1.04 -9.28
CA LEU A 88 9.73 1.50 -8.00
C LEU A 88 10.09 2.98 -7.76
N ILE A 89 11.29 3.42 -8.16
CA ILE A 89 11.67 4.83 -8.09
C ILE A 89 10.75 5.67 -8.99
N GLU A 90 10.50 5.24 -10.24
CA GLU A 90 9.57 5.91 -11.17
C GLU A 90 8.16 6.04 -10.58
N LEU A 91 7.64 4.96 -9.96
CA LEU A 91 6.35 4.99 -9.27
C LEU A 91 6.32 6.06 -8.16
N TYR A 92 7.39 6.17 -7.37
CA TYR A 92 7.47 7.18 -6.30
C TYR A 92 7.65 8.61 -6.82
N GLU A 93 8.23 8.81 -8.00
CA GLU A 93 8.29 10.14 -8.66
C GLU A 93 6.92 10.61 -9.12
N ILE A 94 6.12 9.72 -9.67
CA ILE A 94 4.73 9.99 -10.02
C ILE A 94 3.92 10.31 -8.76
N ARG A 95 4.06 9.50 -7.70
CA ARG A 95 3.39 9.73 -6.41
C ARG A 95 3.74 11.10 -5.82
N GLU A 96 5.03 11.45 -5.82
CA GLU A 96 5.52 12.74 -5.30
C GLU A 96 4.80 13.91 -5.96
N SER A 97 4.59 13.86 -7.27
CA SER A 97 3.91 14.90 -8.03
C SER A 97 2.40 14.91 -7.79
N LEU A 98 1.75 13.74 -7.87
CA LEU A 98 0.29 13.63 -7.80
C LEU A 98 -0.24 13.78 -6.37
N GLU A 99 0.42 13.19 -5.37
CA GLU A 99 0.00 13.35 -3.98
C GLU A 99 0.31 14.75 -3.43
N GLY A 100 1.39 15.40 -3.91
CA GLY A 100 1.62 16.82 -3.64
C GLY A 100 0.47 17.69 -4.15
N MET A 101 0.08 17.51 -5.42
CA MET A 101 -1.10 18.19 -5.98
C MET A 101 -2.38 17.86 -5.19
N ALA A 102 -2.55 16.61 -4.74
CA ALA A 102 -3.71 16.23 -3.91
C ALA A 102 -3.77 17.05 -2.62
N CYS A 103 -2.64 17.25 -1.93
CA CYS A 103 -2.58 18.04 -0.70
C CYS A 103 -2.95 19.50 -0.93
N ARG A 104 -2.47 20.12 -2.03
CA ARG A 104 -2.86 21.48 -2.39
C ARG A 104 -4.36 21.60 -2.60
N LEU A 105 -4.95 20.70 -3.39
CA LEU A 105 -6.40 20.70 -3.63
C LEU A 105 -7.20 20.37 -2.36
N ALA A 106 -6.70 19.50 -1.50
CA ALA A 106 -7.32 19.17 -0.22
C ALA A 106 -7.37 20.40 0.71
N ALA A 107 -6.30 21.19 0.78
CA ALA A 107 -6.27 22.43 1.53
C ALA A 107 -7.34 23.44 1.04
N GLU A 108 -7.62 23.45 -0.26
CA GLU A 108 -8.66 24.32 -0.84
C GLU A 108 -10.09 23.81 -0.63
N ARG A 109 -10.29 22.47 -0.53
CA ARG A 109 -11.61 21.84 -0.74
C ARG A 109 -12.16 21.05 0.44
N MET A 110 -11.31 20.47 1.28
CA MET A 110 -11.77 19.72 2.44
C MET A 110 -12.54 20.62 3.40
N THR A 111 -13.62 20.10 3.94
CA THR A 111 -14.34 20.76 5.03
C THR A 111 -13.56 20.67 6.34
N ASN A 112 -13.89 21.50 7.32
CA ASN A 112 -13.24 21.41 8.63
C ASN A 112 -13.55 20.07 9.31
N GLU A 113 -14.76 19.54 9.10
CA GLU A 113 -15.18 18.24 9.61
C GLU A 113 -14.33 17.09 9.06
N GLU A 114 -14.04 17.12 7.76
CA GLU A 114 -13.15 16.12 7.12
C GLU A 114 -11.71 16.21 7.62
N ILE A 115 -11.21 17.44 7.87
CA ILE A 115 -9.88 17.67 8.44
C ILE A 115 -9.83 17.15 9.89
N ASP A 116 -10.86 17.41 10.70
CA ASP A 116 -10.96 16.92 12.08
C ASP A 116 -11.07 15.39 12.14
N GLU A 117 -11.77 14.77 11.19
CA GLU A 117 -11.81 13.32 11.06
C GLU A 117 -10.43 12.75 10.72
N LEU A 118 -9.70 13.37 9.80
CA LEU A 118 -8.36 12.95 9.43
C LEU A 118 -7.38 13.08 10.61
N ARG A 119 -7.54 14.13 11.44
CA ARG A 119 -6.79 14.29 12.69
C ARG A 119 -7.07 13.15 13.66
N ARG A 120 -8.33 12.77 13.85
CA ARG A 120 -8.72 11.62 14.69
C ARG A 120 -8.14 10.30 14.20
N VAL A 121 -8.05 10.10 12.87
CA VAL A 121 -7.40 8.92 12.29
C VAL A 121 -5.91 8.88 12.67
N LEU A 122 -5.18 9.99 12.55
CA LEU A 122 -3.80 10.08 12.98
C LEU A 122 -3.63 9.81 14.47
N ASP A 123 -4.44 10.45 15.33
CA ASP A 123 -4.40 10.26 16.78
C ASP A 123 -4.67 8.80 17.19
N THR A 124 -5.55 8.11 16.46
CA THR A 124 -5.84 6.70 16.71
C THR A 124 -4.64 5.82 16.36
N HIS A 125 -3.99 6.09 15.25
CA HIS A 125 -2.80 5.35 14.82
C HIS A 125 -1.61 5.60 15.77
N GLU A 126 -1.46 6.81 16.31
CA GLU A 126 -0.40 7.12 17.28
C GLU A 126 -0.52 6.30 18.57
N ARG A 127 -1.74 5.92 18.95
CA ARG A 127 -2.02 5.08 20.12
C ARG A 127 -1.90 3.58 19.85
N ASP A 128 -1.69 3.19 18.61
CA ASP A 128 -1.54 1.78 18.24
C ASP A 128 -0.32 1.16 18.92
N ALA A 129 -0.51 0.01 19.57
CA ALA A 129 0.53 -0.66 20.35
C ALA A 129 1.72 -1.11 19.49
N ALA A 130 1.49 -1.50 18.22
CA ALA A 130 2.55 -1.88 17.30
C ALA A 130 3.40 -0.68 16.90
N PHE A 131 2.76 0.50 16.68
CA PHE A 131 3.46 1.75 16.43
C PHE A 131 4.32 2.17 17.63
N GLN A 132 3.75 2.13 18.85
CA GLN A 132 4.48 2.47 20.09
C GLN A 132 5.67 1.53 20.35
N ALA A 133 5.54 0.26 19.98
CA ALA A 133 6.61 -0.73 20.08
C ALA A 133 7.69 -0.58 19.00
N GLY A 134 7.53 0.32 18.02
CA GLY A 134 8.43 0.48 16.89
C GLY A 134 8.43 -0.70 15.91
N VAL A 135 7.45 -1.57 16.01
CA VAL A 135 7.28 -2.77 15.18
C VAL A 135 6.44 -2.40 13.97
N GLY A 136 7.05 -1.74 13.00
CA GLY A 136 6.42 -1.43 11.71
C GLY A 136 5.06 -0.72 11.81
N TYR A 137 4.97 0.48 11.28
CA TYR A 137 3.70 1.18 11.14
C TYR A 137 3.23 1.06 9.69
N TYR A 138 2.10 0.43 9.49
CA TYR A 138 1.38 0.46 8.22
C TYR A 138 -0.07 0.88 8.47
N GLN A 139 -0.49 1.86 7.71
CA GLN A 139 -1.85 2.38 7.80
C GLN A 139 -2.85 1.32 7.37
N GLN A 140 -4.02 1.32 8.01
CA GLN A 140 -5.14 0.50 7.62
C GLN A 140 -5.60 0.88 6.20
N GLU A 141 -6.51 0.11 5.62
CA GLU A 141 -6.99 0.30 4.26
C GLU A 141 -8.09 1.35 4.16
N GLY A 142 -8.17 2.01 3.02
CA GLY A 142 -9.27 2.92 2.68
C GLY A 142 -9.33 4.14 3.60
N ASP A 143 -10.47 4.37 4.23
CA ASP A 143 -10.74 5.55 5.04
C ASP A 143 -9.86 5.70 6.29
N PHE A 144 -9.16 4.64 6.68
CA PHE A 144 -8.16 4.67 7.75
C PHE A 144 -6.74 4.95 7.23
N ASP A 145 -6.56 5.17 5.91
CA ASP A 145 -5.27 5.54 5.31
C ASP A 145 -5.20 7.06 5.10
N PHE A 146 -4.20 7.70 5.72
CA PHE A 146 -3.96 9.13 5.64
C PHE A 146 -3.87 9.65 4.20
N HIS A 147 -3.08 8.97 3.34
CA HIS A 147 -2.92 9.36 1.95
C HIS A 147 -4.23 9.20 1.16
N TYR A 148 -4.95 8.09 1.39
CA TYR A 148 -6.24 7.84 0.75
C TYR A 148 -7.23 8.96 1.04
N ARG A 149 -7.38 9.36 2.32
CA ARG A 149 -8.29 10.43 2.74
C ARG A 149 -7.96 11.78 2.10
N ILE A 150 -6.68 12.15 2.04
CA ILE A 150 -6.25 13.39 1.37
C ILE A 150 -6.59 13.36 -0.13
N ILE A 151 -6.31 12.23 -0.82
CA ILE A 151 -6.62 12.10 -2.23
C ILE A 151 -8.13 12.20 -2.49
N GLN A 152 -8.97 11.61 -1.64
CA GLN A 152 -10.41 11.76 -1.71
C GLN A 152 -10.83 13.22 -1.46
N GLY A 153 -10.33 13.85 -0.41
CA GLY A 153 -10.59 15.23 -0.04
C GLY A 153 -10.12 16.26 -1.07
N ALA A 154 -9.18 15.88 -1.97
CA ALA A 154 -8.79 16.71 -3.10
C ALA A 154 -9.94 16.96 -4.11
N GLY A 155 -11.02 16.16 -4.08
CA GLY A 155 -12.18 16.33 -4.96
C GLY A 155 -11.86 16.25 -6.46
N ASN A 156 -10.76 15.60 -6.84
CA ASN A 156 -10.35 15.39 -8.23
C ASN A 156 -10.55 13.93 -8.63
N ARG A 157 -11.62 13.65 -9.36
CA ARG A 157 -12.02 12.28 -9.74
C ARG A 157 -10.93 11.52 -10.49
N THR A 158 -10.23 12.17 -11.42
CA THR A 158 -9.16 11.52 -12.20
C THR A 158 -8.01 11.13 -11.30
N LEU A 159 -7.59 12.01 -10.42
CA LEU A 159 -6.51 11.76 -9.44
C LEU A 159 -6.89 10.64 -8.46
N THR A 160 -8.13 10.64 -7.99
CA THR A 160 -8.68 9.58 -7.13
C THR A 160 -8.67 8.23 -7.85
N GLN A 161 -9.10 8.17 -9.11
CA GLN A 161 -9.10 6.94 -9.89
C GLN A 161 -7.67 6.38 -10.07
N MET A 162 -6.71 7.24 -10.38
CA MET A 162 -5.31 6.83 -10.57
C MET A 162 -4.68 6.33 -9.27
N LEU A 163 -4.79 7.10 -8.19
CA LEU A 163 -4.07 6.82 -6.94
C LEU A 163 -4.82 5.90 -5.98
N CYS A 164 -6.15 6.03 -5.88
CA CYS A 164 -6.97 5.21 -4.99
C CYS A 164 -7.62 4.00 -5.69
N GLY A 165 -7.66 4.00 -7.03
CA GLY A 165 -8.15 2.87 -7.83
C GLY A 165 -7.01 1.95 -8.29
N GLU A 166 -6.29 2.37 -9.32
CA GLU A 166 -5.34 1.49 -10.02
C GLU A 166 -4.05 1.22 -9.24
N LEU A 167 -3.49 2.25 -8.57
CA LEU A 167 -2.17 2.16 -7.94
C LEU A 167 -2.21 1.93 -6.43
N TYR A 168 -3.38 2.09 -5.79
CA TYR A 168 -3.49 2.09 -4.33
C TYR A 168 -2.90 0.86 -3.68
N GLN A 169 -3.33 -0.32 -4.10
CA GLN A 169 -2.90 -1.58 -3.48
C GLN A 169 -1.44 -1.90 -3.79
N LEU A 170 -0.96 -1.57 -4.97
CA LEU A 170 0.45 -1.71 -5.35
C LEU A 170 1.33 -0.83 -4.46
N VAL A 171 0.97 0.44 -4.31
CA VAL A 171 1.68 1.38 -3.44
C VAL A 171 1.65 0.91 -1.99
N ARG A 172 0.50 0.45 -1.51
CA ARG A 172 0.32 -0.05 -0.15
C ARG A 172 1.20 -1.28 0.12
N MET A 173 1.28 -2.22 -0.81
CA MET A 173 2.17 -3.39 -0.73
C MET A 173 3.62 -2.96 -0.50
N TYR A 174 4.13 -2.02 -1.28
CA TYR A 174 5.49 -1.54 -1.12
C TYR A 174 5.70 -0.67 0.13
N ARG A 175 4.70 0.11 0.56
CA ARG A 175 4.76 0.81 1.86
C ARG A 175 4.93 -0.18 3.02
N ILE A 176 4.17 -1.27 3.03
CA ILE A 176 4.28 -2.32 4.06
C ILE A 176 5.65 -2.97 4.01
N GLN A 177 6.10 -3.37 2.83
CA GLN A 177 7.39 -4.05 2.65
C GLN A 177 8.58 -3.22 3.17
N PHE A 178 8.55 -1.89 3.00
CA PHE A 178 9.62 -0.98 3.44
C PHE A 178 9.33 -0.25 4.77
N SER A 179 8.28 -0.64 5.49
CA SER A 179 7.91 -0.03 6.77
C SER A 179 8.82 -0.44 7.94
N ALA A 180 9.57 -1.53 7.80
CA ALA A 180 10.39 -2.11 8.87
C ALA A 180 11.72 -1.33 9.14
N THR A 181 11.97 -0.21 8.46
CA THR A 181 13.14 0.62 8.72
C THR A 181 13.04 1.29 10.09
N PRO A 182 14.01 1.11 11.00
CA PRO A 182 13.99 1.73 12.32
C PRO A 182 13.76 3.25 12.25
N ASN A 183 12.93 3.77 13.14
CA ASN A 183 12.54 5.19 13.26
C ASN A 183 11.80 5.80 12.04
N ARG A 184 11.70 5.13 10.90
CA ARG A 184 10.96 5.69 9.74
C ARG A 184 9.48 5.86 10.02
N PRO A 185 8.77 4.93 10.71
CA PRO A 185 7.38 5.12 11.10
C PRO A 185 7.15 6.40 11.90
N HIS A 186 7.93 6.64 12.95
CA HIS A 186 7.80 7.85 13.78
C HIS A 186 8.06 9.15 12.99
N GLN A 187 9.07 9.14 12.11
CA GLN A 187 9.34 10.29 11.24
C GLN A 187 8.19 10.55 10.28
N ALA A 188 7.66 9.48 9.63
CA ALA A 188 6.53 9.59 8.72
C ALA A 188 5.30 10.16 9.42
N PHE A 189 5.06 9.75 10.66
CA PHE A 189 3.94 10.21 11.46
C PHE A 189 4.04 11.71 11.77
N ALA A 190 5.22 12.18 12.22
CA ALA A 190 5.48 13.60 12.43
C ALA A 190 5.36 14.42 11.12
N GLU A 191 5.74 13.83 9.98
CA GLU A 191 5.54 14.44 8.66
C GLU A 191 4.04 14.56 8.32
N HIS A 192 3.22 13.53 8.62
CA HIS A 192 1.77 13.55 8.39
C HIS A 192 1.08 14.65 9.18
N HIS A 193 1.41 14.84 10.47
CA HIS A 193 0.85 15.93 11.28
C HIS A 193 1.14 17.30 10.66
N ARG A 194 2.38 17.54 10.21
CA ARG A 194 2.75 18.82 9.56
C ARG A 194 1.99 19.06 8.27
N ILE A 195 1.77 18.00 7.48
CA ILE A 195 0.98 18.09 6.24
C ILE A 195 -0.47 18.44 6.60
N LEU A 196 -1.05 17.77 7.59
CA LEU A 196 -2.41 18.03 8.03
C LEU A 196 -2.59 19.44 8.59
N ASP A 197 -1.62 19.94 9.35
CA ASP A 197 -1.64 21.32 9.88
C ASP A 197 -1.62 22.33 8.72
N ALA A 198 -0.78 22.15 7.70
CA ALA A 198 -0.79 23.01 6.51
C ALA A 198 -2.11 22.96 5.73
N ILE A 199 -2.77 21.78 5.66
CA ILE A 199 -4.10 21.64 5.06
C ILE A 199 -5.15 22.39 5.92
N ALA A 200 -5.08 22.29 7.23
CA ALA A 200 -6.00 22.97 8.16
C ALA A 200 -5.85 24.49 8.09
N ASP A 201 -4.61 24.97 7.96
CA ASP A 201 -4.29 26.40 7.77
C ASP A 201 -4.63 26.92 6.37
N ARG A 202 -5.14 26.06 5.48
CA ARG A 202 -5.46 26.37 4.08
C ARG A 202 -4.24 26.80 3.25
N ASP A 203 -3.01 26.47 3.69
CA ASP A 203 -1.77 26.71 2.97
C ASP A 203 -1.48 25.54 2.00
N GLY A 204 -2.10 25.62 0.81
CA GLY A 204 -1.98 24.58 -0.19
C GLY A 204 -0.56 24.43 -0.75
N GLU A 205 0.22 25.53 -0.83
CA GLU A 205 1.60 25.48 -1.32
C GLU A 205 2.51 24.75 -0.32
N LEU A 206 2.36 25.06 0.97
CA LEU A 206 3.10 24.37 2.02
C LEU A 206 2.69 22.90 2.12
N ALA A 207 1.40 22.60 2.05
CA ALA A 207 0.88 21.22 2.10
C ALA A 207 1.45 20.37 0.94
N GLU A 208 1.48 20.90 -0.30
CA GLU A 208 2.11 20.27 -1.45
C GLU A 208 3.61 20.01 -1.21
N LEU A 209 4.35 21.03 -0.78
CA LEU A 209 5.78 20.92 -0.52
C LEU A 209 6.09 19.86 0.55
N LEU A 210 5.33 19.84 1.64
CA LEU A 210 5.50 18.89 2.73
C LEU A 210 5.21 17.44 2.29
N MET A 211 4.13 17.22 1.51
CA MET A 211 3.83 15.90 0.96
C MET A 211 4.92 15.42 0.00
N ARG A 212 5.41 16.28 -0.89
CA ARG A 212 6.52 15.93 -1.80
C ARG A 212 7.77 15.53 -1.03
N ARG A 213 8.12 16.25 0.04
CA ARG A 213 9.25 15.91 0.92
C ARG A 213 9.04 14.56 1.63
N HIS A 214 7.83 14.30 2.09
CA HIS A 214 7.45 13.03 2.72
C HIS A 214 7.61 11.85 1.76
N ILE A 215 7.07 11.94 0.55
CA ILE A 215 7.23 10.89 -0.47
C ILE A 215 8.69 10.75 -0.90
N GLY A 216 9.41 11.85 -1.07
CA GLY A 216 10.85 11.87 -1.36
C GLY A 216 11.68 11.19 -0.25
N ALA A 217 11.31 11.35 1.03
CA ALA A 217 11.96 10.65 2.15
C ALA A 217 11.71 9.13 2.07
N SER A 218 10.50 8.71 1.70
CA SER A 218 10.17 7.30 1.48
C SER A 218 10.93 6.72 0.28
N LYS A 219 11.05 7.47 -0.83
CA LYS A 219 11.87 7.10 -2.00
C LYS A 219 13.33 6.86 -1.62
N ARG A 220 13.94 7.76 -0.84
CA ARG A 220 15.32 7.59 -0.35
C ARG A 220 15.49 6.38 0.58
N ASN A 221 14.48 6.08 1.39
CA ASN A 221 14.48 4.88 2.23
C ASN A 221 14.54 3.61 1.38
N ILE A 222 13.72 3.52 0.34
CA ILE A 222 13.71 2.39 -0.61
C ILE A 222 15.07 2.25 -1.29
N ALA A 223 15.64 3.34 -1.80
CA ALA A 223 16.94 3.31 -2.47
C ALA A 223 18.04 2.72 -1.57
N ARG A 224 18.06 3.09 -0.28
CA ARG A 224 19.00 2.52 0.70
C ARG A 224 18.84 1.03 0.89
N HIS A 225 17.61 0.54 1.04
CA HIS A 225 17.34 -0.90 1.19
C HIS A 225 17.87 -1.74 0.02
N TYR A 226 17.73 -1.23 -1.22
CA TYR A 226 18.28 -1.93 -2.39
C TYR A 226 19.81 -1.92 -2.41
N GLN A 227 20.46 -0.84 -1.98
CA GLN A 227 21.92 -0.76 -1.89
C GLN A 227 22.47 -1.72 -0.83
N ASP A 228 21.87 -1.76 0.36
CA ASP A 228 22.26 -2.64 1.46
C ASP A 228 22.07 -4.14 1.08
N GLY A 229 20.97 -4.49 0.42
CA GLY A 229 20.71 -5.84 -0.10
C GLY A 229 21.74 -6.27 -1.17
N ALA A 230 22.12 -5.37 -2.06
CA ALA A 230 23.14 -5.65 -3.08
C ALA A 230 24.53 -5.88 -2.44
N GLN A 231 24.88 -5.16 -1.38
CA GLN A 231 26.15 -5.34 -0.67
C GLN A 231 26.21 -6.66 0.10
N GLN A 232 25.11 -7.09 0.71
CA GLN A 232 25.04 -8.37 1.44
C GLN A 232 25.17 -9.59 0.52
N THR A 233 24.73 -9.49 -0.75
CA THR A 233 24.88 -10.55 -1.74
C THR A 233 26.28 -10.57 -2.39
N ALA A 234 27.03 -9.48 -2.31
CA ALA A 234 28.37 -9.35 -2.89
C ALA A 234 29.51 -9.81 -1.97
N THR A 235 29.25 -10.12 -0.70
CA THR A 235 30.28 -10.64 0.23
C THR A 235 30.43 -12.14 -0.01
N PRO A 236 31.55 -12.66 -0.57
CA PRO A 236 31.75 -14.09 -0.74
C PRO A 236 31.79 -14.76 0.63
N ARG A 237 31.04 -15.85 0.79
CA ARG A 237 31.23 -16.74 1.95
C ARG A 237 32.68 -17.19 1.94
N GLY A 238 33.46 -16.68 2.91
CA GLY A 238 34.84 -17.09 3.09
C GLY A 238 34.91 -18.61 3.17
N GLU A 239 35.71 -19.20 2.30
CA GLU A 239 36.11 -20.57 2.38
C GLU A 239 36.84 -20.79 3.72
N SER A 240 36.30 -21.73 4.49
CA SER A 240 37.00 -22.31 5.66
C SER A 240 36.96 -23.81 5.53
#